data_b9945e2b4abbe818741b15c4d13dec7f
#
_entry.id   b9945e2b4abbe818741b15c4d13dec7f
#
_cell.length_a   1.000
_cell.length_b   1.000
_cell.length_c   1.000
_cell.angle_alpha   90.00
_cell.angle_beta   90.00
_cell.angle_gamma   90.00
#
_symmetry.space_group_name_H-M   'P 1'
#
loop_
_entity.id
_entity.type
_entity.pdbx_description
1 polymer ?
#
loop_
_entity_poly.entity_id
_entity_poly.type
_entity_poly.pdbx_seq_one_letter_code
_entity_poly.pdbx_strand_id
1 'polypeptide(L)'
;KRVIRALEFYHQNHTPISAHNEKEHQKTSPYRFAYFVLTDEREKLYRRIDQRVDLMMEQGLLTEVKTLYDMGCRKDMVSMQGLGYKEILAYLDGEYPLEEAVRILKRDTRHFAKRQLTWFRNRMEVKFYAISAPHFKEQVLADVKEFLQHD
;
A
#
# COMPACT_ATOMS: atom_id res chain seq x y z
N LYS A 1 19.37 -5.32 1.87
CA LYS A 1 18.85 -3.97 1.54
C LYS A 1 18.96 -3.00 2.74
N ARG A 2 18.44 -3.32 3.96
CA ARG A 2 18.47 -2.39 5.12
C ARG A 2 19.90 -2.03 5.57
N VAL A 3 20.79 -3.03 5.66
CA VAL A 3 22.19 -2.82 6.06
C VAL A 3 22.94 -1.99 5.02
N ILE A 4 22.77 -2.28 3.73
CA ILE A 4 23.38 -1.52 2.64
C ILE A 4 22.97 -0.06 2.73
N ARG A 5 21.66 0.23 2.85
CA ARG A 5 21.15 1.61 3.02
C ARG A 5 21.73 2.33 4.24
N ALA A 6 21.91 1.62 5.35
CA ALA A 6 22.51 2.20 6.55
C ALA A 6 24.01 2.55 6.35
N LEU A 7 24.75 1.70 5.62
CA LEU A 7 26.15 1.96 5.27
C LEU A 7 26.27 3.10 4.25
N GLU A 8 25.46 3.13 3.21
CA GLU A 8 25.40 4.22 2.23
C GLU A 8 25.11 5.57 2.94
N PHE A 9 24.11 5.57 3.84
CA PHE A 9 23.79 6.76 4.62
C PHE A 9 24.97 7.23 5.49
N TYR A 10 25.63 6.29 6.16
CA TYR A 10 26.81 6.59 6.99
C TYR A 10 27.97 7.14 6.15
N HIS A 11 28.23 6.56 4.99
CA HIS A 11 29.27 7.03 4.06
C HIS A 11 29.03 8.46 3.58
N GLN A 12 27.76 8.81 3.33
CA GLN A 12 27.41 10.15 2.83
C GLN A 12 27.35 11.20 3.93
N ASN A 13 26.88 10.84 5.14
CA ASN A 13 26.57 11.81 6.19
C ASN A 13 27.49 11.72 7.41
N HIS A 14 28.39 10.73 7.48
CA HIS A 14 29.29 10.45 8.60
C HIS A 14 28.59 10.27 9.96
N THR A 15 27.28 9.98 9.93
CA THR A 15 26.45 9.75 11.11
C THR A 15 25.57 8.52 10.90
N PRO A 16 25.32 7.71 11.97
CA PRO A 16 24.41 6.58 11.85
C PRO A 16 22.98 7.03 11.47
N ILE A 17 22.32 6.27 10.59
CA ILE A 17 20.92 6.52 10.20
C ILE A 17 19.98 6.52 11.41
N SER A 18 20.28 5.77 12.47
CA SER A 18 19.51 5.78 13.73
C SER A 18 19.53 7.14 14.42
N ALA A 19 20.70 7.78 14.52
CA ALA A 19 20.82 9.10 15.12
C ALA A 19 20.10 10.18 14.29
N HIS A 20 20.13 10.06 12.96
CA HIS A 20 19.34 10.92 12.07
C HIS A 20 17.84 10.74 12.31
N ASN A 21 17.35 9.49 12.33
CA ASN A 21 15.95 9.20 12.55
C ASN A 21 15.46 9.69 13.92
N GLU A 22 16.28 9.58 14.96
CA GLU A 22 15.96 10.09 16.29
C GLU A 22 15.76 11.61 16.29
N LYS A 23 16.67 12.36 15.63
CA LYS A 23 16.51 13.80 15.43
C LYS A 23 15.27 14.17 14.63
N GLU A 24 14.96 13.41 13.58
CA GLU A 24 13.74 13.63 12.78
C GLU A 24 12.46 13.36 13.58
N HIS A 25 12.47 12.35 14.46
CA HIS A 25 11.33 12.06 15.35
C HIS A 25 11.07 13.15 16.41
N GLN A 26 12.09 13.93 16.77
CA GLN A 26 11.98 15.04 17.72
C GLN A 26 11.43 16.33 17.07
N LYS A 27 11.40 16.40 15.74
CA LYS A 27 10.88 17.57 15.04
C LYS A 27 9.36 17.62 15.12
N THR A 28 8.82 18.72 15.58
CA THR A 28 7.40 19.02 15.44
C THR A 28 7.07 19.31 13.99
N SER A 29 5.97 18.73 13.50
CA SER A 29 5.50 19.04 12.15
C SER A 29 5.12 20.52 12.05
N PRO A 30 5.56 21.24 10.99
CA PRO A 30 5.09 22.59 10.73
C PRO A 30 3.64 22.62 10.24
N TYR A 31 3.06 21.45 9.94
CA TYR A 31 1.69 21.30 9.47
C TYR A 31 0.82 20.70 10.53
N ARG A 32 -0.38 21.22 10.66
CA ARG A 32 -1.48 20.57 11.36
C ARG A 32 -2.20 19.65 10.35
N PHE A 33 -2.44 18.42 10.72
CA PHE A 33 -3.08 17.45 9.84
C PHE A 33 -4.02 16.52 10.62
N ALA A 34 -5.07 16.07 9.94
CA ALA A 34 -5.96 15.03 10.43
C ALA A 34 -5.89 13.81 9.50
N TYR A 35 -5.63 12.64 10.07
CA TYR A 35 -5.61 11.38 9.34
C TYR A 35 -6.93 10.63 9.50
N PHE A 36 -7.58 10.33 8.39
CA PHE A 36 -8.81 9.55 8.33
C PHE A 36 -8.52 8.23 7.62
N VAL A 37 -8.62 7.12 8.34
CA VAL A 37 -8.36 5.79 7.79
C VAL A 37 -9.68 5.07 7.55
N LEU A 38 -10.01 4.83 6.29
CA LEU A 38 -11.18 4.05 5.91
C LEU A 38 -10.86 2.57 6.03
N THR A 39 -11.75 1.84 6.68
CA THR A 39 -11.65 0.39 6.88
C THR A 39 -13.02 -0.27 6.72
N ASP A 40 -13.07 -1.58 6.91
CA ASP A 40 -14.32 -2.33 6.98
C ASP A 40 -14.10 -3.63 7.78
N GLU A 41 -15.19 -4.38 7.99
CA GLU A 41 -15.09 -5.76 8.44
C GLU A 41 -14.16 -6.55 7.52
N ARG A 42 -13.30 -7.37 8.10
CA ARG A 42 -12.25 -8.09 7.37
C ARG A 42 -12.78 -8.87 6.16
N GLU A 43 -13.89 -9.55 6.33
CA GLU A 43 -14.49 -10.37 5.26
C GLU A 43 -15.01 -9.51 4.11
N LYS A 44 -15.65 -8.37 4.44
CA LYS A 44 -16.14 -7.42 3.44
C LYS A 44 -14.97 -6.80 2.68
N LEU A 45 -13.91 -6.41 3.39
CA LEU A 45 -12.70 -5.84 2.78
C LEU A 45 -12.05 -6.86 1.82
N TYR A 46 -11.90 -8.11 2.24
CA TYR A 46 -11.29 -9.15 1.41
C TYR A 46 -12.13 -9.49 0.18
N ARG A 47 -13.44 -9.54 0.31
CA ARG A 47 -14.35 -9.73 -0.83
C ARG A 47 -14.22 -8.62 -1.86
N ARG A 48 -14.16 -7.38 -1.41
CA ARG A 48 -13.95 -6.20 -2.29
C ARG A 48 -12.59 -6.23 -2.99
N ILE A 49 -11.54 -6.67 -2.29
CA ILE A 49 -10.21 -6.87 -2.88
C ILE A 49 -10.28 -7.91 -3.99
N ASP A 50 -10.89 -9.05 -3.71
CA ASP A 50 -10.99 -10.14 -4.69
C ASP A 50 -11.80 -9.71 -5.92
N GLN A 51 -12.95 -9.06 -5.74
CA GLN A 51 -13.76 -8.49 -6.82
C GLN A 51 -12.98 -7.43 -7.64
N ARG A 52 -12.18 -6.59 -6.97
CA ARG A 52 -11.35 -5.61 -7.67
C ARG A 52 -10.31 -6.29 -8.56
N VAL A 53 -9.68 -7.36 -8.10
CA VAL A 53 -8.71 -8.11 -8.91
C VAL A 53 -9.40 -8.74 -10.12
N ASP A 54 -10.59 -9.32 -9.95
CA ASP A 54 -11.36 -9.88 -11.07
C ASP A 54 -11.68 -8.78 -12.11
N LEU A 55 -12.16 -7.64 -11.64
CA LEU A 55 -12.44 -6.49 -12.50
C LEU A 55 -11.18 -5.98 -13.23
N MET A 56 -10.02 -5.94 -12.56
CA MET A 56 -8.76 -5.55 -13.21
C MET A 56 -8.38 -6.51 -14.34
N MET A 57 -8.60 -7.81 -14.15
CA MET A 57 -8.39 -8.81 -15.22
C MET A 57 -9.34 -8.60 -16.38
N GLU A 58 -10.62 -8.38 -16.13
CA GLU A 58 -11.63 -8.07 -17.16
C GLU A 58 -11.32 -6.78 -17.93
N GLN A 59 -10.77 -5.77 -17.23
CA GLN A 59 -10.39 -4.47 -17.80
C GLN A 59 -9.06 -4.51 -18.56
N GLY A 60 -8.39 -5.65 -18.62
CA GLY A 60 -7.23 -5.85 -19.48
C GLY A 60 -5.87 -5.78 -18.79
N LEU A 61 -5.78 -6.00 -17.48
CA LEU A 61 -4.50 -6.07 -16.77
C LEU A 61 -3.49 -7.00 -17.46
N LEU A 62 -3.94 -8.17 -17.94
CA LEU A 62 -3.08 -9.09 -18.66
C LEU A 62 -2.51 -8.46 -19.92
N THR A 63 -3.34 -7.78 -20.72
CA THR A 63 -2.92 -7.14 -21.97
C THR A 63 -1.94 -5.99 -21.70
N GLU A 64 -2.19 -5.20 -20.66
CA GLU A 64 -1.30 -4.12 -20.23
C GLU A 64 0.09 -4.66 -19.87
N VAL A 65 0.16 -5.66 -18.99
CA VAL A 65 1.44 -6.24 -18.56
C VAL A 65 2.15 -6.94 -19.71
N LYS A 66 1.40 -7.63 -20.60
CA LYS A 66 1.97 -8.26 -21.79
C LYS A 66 2.60 -7.23 -22.73
N THR A 67 1.95 -6.09 -22.94
CA THR A 67 2.51 -5.00 -23.75
C THR A 67 3.84 -4.51 -23.17
N LEU A 68 3.92 -4.31 -21.86
CA LEU A 68 5.16 -3.91 -21.19
C LEU A 68 6.23 -5.00 -21.28
N TYR A 69 5.85 -6.27 -21.17
CA TYR A 69 6.73 -7.41 -21.34
C TYR A 69 7.33 -7.46 -22.76
N ASP A 70 6.50 -7.26 -23.78
CA ASP A 70 6.92 -7.22 -25.20
C ASP A 70 7.84 -6.01 -25.49
N MET A 71 7.69 -4.91 -24.74
CA MET A 71 8.60 -3.75 -24.75
C MET A 71 9.93 -3.99 -24.01
N GLY A 72 10.14 -5.16 -23.42
CA GLY A 72 11.37 -5.52 -22.71
C GLY A 72 11.35 -5.29 -21.20
N CYS A 73 10.23 -4.91 -20.59
CA CYS A 73 10.12 -4.82 -19.14
C CYS A 73 10.19 -6.21 -18.51
N ARG A 74 10.98 -6.34 -17.42
CA ARG A 74 11.22 -7.62 -16.74
C ARG A 74 11.10 -7.48 -15.23
N LYS A 75 10.95 -8.59 -14.53
CA LYS A 75 10.72 -8.66 -13.09
C LYS A 75 11.84 -8.10 -12.21
N ASP A 76 13.04 -7.91 -12.73
CA ASP A 76 14.17 -7.26 -12.04
C ASP A 76 14.03 -5.74 -11.98
N MET A 77 13.20 -5.14 -12.84
CA MET A 77 12.92 -3.72 -12.82
C MET A 77 12.05 -3.35 -11.59
N VAL A 78 12.44 -2.29 -10.88
CA VAL A 78 11.73 -1.84 -9.67
C VAL A 78 10.26 -1.49 -9.95
N SER A 79 9.98 -0.87 -11.10
CA SER A 79 8.63 -0.53 -11.55
C SER A 79 7.71 -1.74 -11.71
N MET A 80 8.29 -2.90 -12.04
CA MET A 80 7.57 -4.14 -12.29
C MET A 80 7.35 -4.99 -11.03
N GLN A 81 7.82 -4.53 -9.86
CA GLN A 81 7.64 -5.21 -8.57
C GLN A 81 6.27 -4.91 -7.90
N GLY A 82 5.44 -4.07 -8.52
CA GLY A 82 4.10 -3.75 -8.03
C GLY A 82 3.17 -4.97 -8.01
N LEU A 83 2.20 -4.95 -7.08
CA LEU A 83 1.10 -5.93 -7.04
C LEU A 83 0.31 -5.85 -8.36
N GLY A 84 0.06 -6.99 -8.95
CA GLY A 84 -0.53 -7.15 -10.28
C GLY A 84 0.54 -7.43 -11.33
N TYR A 85 1.56 -6.62 -11.44
CA TYR A 85 2.59 -6.76 -12.46
C TYR A 85 3.50 -7.95 -12.22
N LYS A 86 4.06 -8.09 -11.02
CA LYS A 86 4.99 -9.19 -10.71
C LYS A 86 4.34 -10.58 -10.85
N GLU A 87 3.05 -10.71 -10.51
CA GLU A 87 2.32 -11.96 -10.61
C GLU A 87 2.02 -12.32 -12.08
N ILE A 88 1.61 -11.34 -12.88
CA ILE A 88 1.35 -11.55 -14.31
C ILE A 88 2.66 -11.77 -15.08
N LEU A 89 3.76 -11.09 -14.72
CA LEU A 89 5.08 -11.35 -15.31
C LEU A 89 5.55 -12.78 -15.05
N ALA A 90 5.36 -13.29 -13.83
CA ALA A 90 5.72 -14.67 -13.51
C ALA A 90 4.90 -15.70 -14.31
N TYR A 91 3.64 -15.40 -14.61
CA TYR A 91 2.84 -16.18 -15.57
C TYR A 91 3.43 -16.09 -16.99
N LEU A 92 3.79 -14.90 -17.49
CA LEU A 92 4.39 -14.71 -18.80
C LEU A 92 5.78 -15.38 -18.93
N ASP A 93 6.53 -15.46 -17.84
CA ASP A 93 7.79 -16.19 -17.72
C ASP A 93 7.58 -17.73 -17.63
N GLY A 94 6.33 -18.21 -17.55
CA GLY A 94 6.00 -19.64 -17.49
C GLY A 94 6.19 -20.29 -16.13
N GLU A 95 6.29 -19.50 -15.05
CA GLU A 95 6.46 -20.04 -13.68
C GLU A 95 5.20 -20.77 -13.18
N TYR A 96 4.01 -20.35 -13.60
CA TYR A 96 2.72 -20.96 -13.25
C TYR A 96 1.59 -20.50 -14.20
N PRO A 97 0.42 -21.18 -14.22
CA PRO A 97 -0.70 -20.80 -15.08
C PRO A 97 -1.37 -19.48 -14.60
N LEU A 98 -2.14 -18.84 -15.50
CA LEU A 98 -2.80 -17.55 -15.24
C LEU A 98 -3.73 -17.59 -14.03
N GLU A 99 -4.48 -18.67 -13.83
CA GLU A 99 -5.37 -18.85 -12.68
C GLU A 99 -4.61 -18.76 -11.36
N GLU A 100 -3.42 -19.34 -11.31
CA GLU A 100 -2.54 -19.28 -10.15
C GLU A 100 -1.98 -17.86 -9.96
N ALA A 101 -1.63 -17.13 -11.03
CA ALA A 101 -1.24 -15.72 -10.95
C ALA A 101 -2.34 -14.87 -10.29
N VAL A 102 -3.57 -15.03 -10.73
CA VAL A 102 -4.74 -14.31 -10.16
C VAL A 102 -4.96 -14.69 -8.70
N ARG A 103 -4.86 -15.98 -8.36
CA ARG A 103 -4.99 -16.46 -6.97
C ARG A 103 -3.94 -15.84 -6.06
N ILE A 104 -2.67 -15.80 -6.52
CA ILE A 104 -1.55 -15.20 -5.80
C ILE A 104 -1.77 -13.70 -5.64
N LEU A 105 -2.17 -13.00 -6.70
CA LEU A 105 -2.46 -11.57 -6.68
C LEU A 105 -3.54 -11.21 -5.65
N LYS A 106 -4.66 -11.95 -5.61
CA LYS A 106 -5.71 -11.78 -4.59
C LYS A 106 -5.15 -11.94 -3.17
N ARG A 107 -4.41 -13.04 -2.94
CA ARG A 107 -3.77 -13.32 -1.65
C ARG A 107 -2.83 -12.19 -1.21
N ASP A 108 -1.95 -11.78 -2.10
CA ASP A 108 -0.88 -10.81 -1.78
C ASP A 108 -1.47 -9.40 -1.58
N THR A 109 -2.54 -9.06 -2.31
CA THR A 109 -3.30 -7.82 -2.09
C THR A 109 -3.98 -7.81 -0.72
N ARG A 110 -4.59 -8.93 -0.28
CA ARG A 110 -5.13 -9.05 1.08
C ARG A 110 -4.04 -8.91 2.15
N HIS A 111 -2.88 -9.52 1.93
CA HIS A 111 -1.72 -9.38 2.82
C HIS A 111 -1.21 -7.93 2.87
N PHE A 112 -1.22 -7.24 1.74
CA PHE A 112 -0.85 -5.83 1.68
C PHE A 112 -1.81 -4.96 2.49
N ALA A 113 -3.12 -5.13 2.31
CA ALA A 113 -4.13 -4.44 3.09
C ALA A 113 -3.97 -4.68 4.60
N LYS A 114 -3.72 -5.93 5.03
CA LYS A 114 -3.42 -6.27 6.43
C LYS A 114 -2.20 -5.51 6.95
N ARG A 115 -1.11 -5.44 6.16
CA ARG A 115 0.11 -4.70 6.55
C ARG A 115 -0.16 -3.21 6.69
N GLN A 116 -0.95 -2.60 5.78
CA GLN A 116 -1.34 -1.19 5.88
C GLN A 116 -2.10 -0.90 7.17
N LEU A 117 -3.15 -1.67 7.49
CA LEU A 117 -3.92 -1.49 8.72
C LEU A 117 -3.06 -1.66 9.98
N THR A 118 -2.15 -2.63 9.98
CA THR A 118 -1.21 -2.84 11.09
C THR A 118 -0.25 -1.66 11.24
N TRP A 119 0.24 -1.11 10.12
CA TRP A 119 1.13 0.04 10.12
C TRP A 119 0.44 1.28 10.70
N PHE A 120 -0.78 1.60 10.24
CA PHE A 120 -1.55 2.73 10.76
C PHE A 120 -1.83 2.59 12.26
N ARG A 121 -2.23 1.40 12.73
CA ARG A 121 -2.50 1.16 14.16
C ARG A 121 -1.29 1.35 15.05
N ASN A 122 -0.10 0.98 14.56
CA ASN A 122 1.10 0.93 15.39
C ASN A 122 2.00 2.16 15.27
N ARG A 123 1.77 2.99 14.25
CA ARG A 123 2.71 4.07 13.89
C ARG A 123 2.09 5.45 13.87
N MET A 124 0.78 5.54 13.92
CA MET A 124 0.07 6.82 13.80
C MET A 124 -1.12 6.86 14.76
N GLU A 125 -1.35 8.04 15.30
CA GLU A 125 -2.63 8.37 15.96
C GLU A 125 -3.66 8.68 14.88
N VAL A 126 -4.52 7.70 14.56
CA VAL A 126 -5.51 7.82 13.49
C VAL A 126 -6.87 7.33 13.93
N LYS A 127 -7.91 7.96 13.40
CA LYS A 127 -9.29 7.51 13.58
C LYS A 127 -9.69 6.58 12.43
N PHE A 128 -10.19 5.41 12.78
CA PHE A 128 -10.65 4.41 11.80
C PHE A 128 -12.15 4.53 11.60
N TYR A 129 -12.60 4.54 10.34
CA TYR A 129 -14.01 4.59 9.97
C TYR A 129 -14.37 3.36 9.16
N ALA A 130 -15.33 2.57 9.66
CA ALA A 130 -15.88 1.46 8.91
C ALA A 130 -16.84 2.00 7.84
N ILE A 131 -16.51 1.81 6.56
CA ILE A 131 -17.32 2.35 5.45
C ILE A 131 -18.70 1.69 5.32
N SER A 132 -18.89 0.52 5.91
CA SER A 132 -20.20 -0.15 6.01
C SER A 132 -21.01 0.27 7.22
N ALA A 133 -20.45 1.09 8.14
CA ALA A 133 -21.19 1.60 9.28
C ALA A 133 -22.24 2.63 8.81
N PRO A 134 -23.43 2.65 9.43
CA PRO A 134 -24.39 3.69 9.17
C PRO A 134 -23.79 5.06 9.52
N HIS A 135 -24.10 6.07 8.71
CA HIS A 135 -23.67 7.45 8.94
C HIS A 135 -22.15 7.70 9.01
N PHE A 136 -21.31 6.79 8.45
CA PHE A 136 -19.86 7.00 8.51
C PHE A 136 -19.41 8.28 7.80
N LYS A 137 -20.10 8.68 6.72
CA LYS A 137 -19.79 9.92 5.99
C LYS A 137 -20.06 11.16 6.84
N GLU A 138 -21.18 11.16 7.54
CA GLU A 138 -21.58 12.22 8.46
C GLU A 138 -20.59 12.33 9.63
N GLN A 139 -20.11 11.21 10.14
CA GLN A 139 -19.07 11.17 11.18
C GLN A 139 -17.76 11.77 10.68
N VAL A 140 -17.30 11.37 9.49
CA VAL A 140 -16.09 11.96 8.88
C VAL A 140 -16.24 13.46 8.69
N LEU A 141 -17.39 13.91 8.18
CA LEU A 141 -17.66 15.33 7.98
C LEU A 141 -17.71 16.13 9.29
N ALA A 142 -18.26 15.55 10.34
CA ALA A 142 -18.27 16.16 11.68
C ALA A 142 -16.86 16.34 12.20
N ASP A 143 -16.01 15.29 12.14
CA ASP A 143 -14.63 15.34 12.57
C ASP A 143 -13.77 16.32 11.75
N VAL A 144 -14.02 16.44 10.44
CA VAL A 144 -13.37 17.46 9.60
C VAL A 144 -13.76 18.87 10.03
N LYS A 145 -15.04 19.11 10.32
CA LYS A 145 -15.51 20.43 10.81
C LYS A 145 -14.90 20.78 12.15
N GLU A 146 -14.87 19.81 13.08
CA GLU A 146 -14.23 19.98 14.39
C GLU A 146 -12.75 20.33 14.23
N PHE A 147 -12.02 19.59 13.39
CA PHE A 147 -10.61 19.86 13.10
C PHE A 147 -10.37 21.27 12.57
N LEU A 148 -11.25 21.78 11.73
CA LEU A 148 -11.16 23.14 11.14
C LEU A 148 -11.55 24.26 12.13
N GLN A 149 -12.32 23.95 13.17
CA GLN A 149 -12.76 24.94 14.16
C GLN A 149 -11.74 25.17 15.27
N HIS A 150 -10.76 24.31 15.43
CA HIS A 150 -9.70 24.39 16.45
C HIS A 150 -8.44 25.10 15.94
N ASP A 151 -8.58 26.11 15.09
CA ASP A 151 -7.52 27.04 14.69
C ASP A 151 -7.25 28.10 15.75
#